data_ae0b4085c50c267d25a72e09d382c77f
#
_entry.id   ae0b4085c50c267d25a72e09d382c77f
#
_cell.length_a   1.000
_cell.length_b   1.000
_cell.length_c   1.000
_cell.angle_alpha   90.00
_cell.angle_beta   90.00
_cell.angle_gamma   90.00
#
_symmetry.space_group_name_H-M   'P 1'
#
loop_
_entity.id
_entity.type
_entity.pdbx_description
1 polymer ?
#
loop_
_entity_poly.entity_id
_entity_poly.type
_entity_poly.pdbx_seq_one_letter_code
_entity_poly.pdbx_strand_id
1 'polypeptide(L)'
;MSIDTDAVKAGLLGFMDYIASSDNFSAQQKGNATQAAAMLDGSIEKTNWYDDYVDRDASRETNPLSLEQMRNALTYMDTQNNIRKANGQSELSVSLRMMAAAALNTSYSSNMWEHSGLGVYWDNAENLAGGGGAYTGGDTIETLGWPYTGLYTQEKVEFEKYVQKYGNDLEDHRYDAWYISQHYEDVSNDCGHYLNIIDSNARAFGVGTGSGKSARSMVTIFDFSDYDSQADFSVADFKALVNGYVDSVYHAGGTAAQKEQLKQLQD
;
A
#
# COMPACT_ATOMS: atom_id res chain seq x y z
N MET A 1 -18.07 -11.43 -23.22
CA MET A 1 -17.69 -11.49 -21.79
C MET A 1 -18.54 -10.47 -21.10
N SER A 2 -19.29 -10.80 -20.06
CA SER A 2 -19.95 -9.81 -19.22
C SER A 2 -19.06 -9.57 -18.00
N ILE A 3 -18.70 -8.32 -17.78
CA ILE A 3 -17.98 -7.87 -16.60
C ILE A 3 -19.03 -7.71 -15.50
N ASP A 4 -18.69 -8.10 -14.27
CA ASP A 4 -19.50 -7.76 -13.10
C ASP A 4 -19.32 -6.26 -12.79
N THR A 5 -20.21 -5.44 -13.33
CA THR A 5 -20.12 -3.98 -13.21
C THR A 5 -20.35 -3.50 -11.79
N ASP A 6 -21.10 -4.23 -10.96
CA ASP A 6 -21.34 -3.85 -9.57
C ASP A 6 -20.08 -4.12 -8.74
N ALA A 7 -19.39 -5.25 -8.97
CA ALA A 7 -18.12 -5.54 -8.32
C ALA A 7 -17.00 -4.57 -8.78
N VAL A 8 -16.98 -4.15 -10.06
CA VAL A 8 -16.04 -3.12 -10.53
C VAL A 8 -16.27 -1.79 -9.80
N LYS A 9 -17.53 -1.36 -9.63
CA LYS A 9 -17.86 -0.14 -8.88
C LYS A 9 -17.53 -0.24 -7.39
N ALA A 10 -17.67 -1.43 -6.82
CA ALA A 10 -17.33 -1.67 -5.42
C ALA A 10 -15.80 -1.67 -5.19
N GLY A 11 -15.00 -2.12 -6.17
CA GLY A 11 -13.54 -2.07 -6.13
C GLY A 11 -12.93 -2.69 -4.88
N LEU A 12 -12.04 -1.95 -4.21
CA LEU A 12 -11.37 -2.37 -2.98
C LEU A 12 -12.38 -2.65 -1.83
N LEU A 13 -13.46 -1.88 -1.73
CA LEU A 13 -14.53 -2.15 -0.75
C LEU A 13 -15.14 -3.54 -0.99
N GLY A 14 -15.50 -3.86 -2.23
CA GLY A 14 -16.04 -5.18 -2.58
C GLY A 14 -15.07 -6.33 -2.32
N PHE A 15 -13.77 -6.09 -2.49
CA PHE A 15 -12.73 -7.06 -2.13
C PHE A 15 -12.66 -7.28 -0.61
N MET A 16 -12.75 -6.23 0.20
CA MET A 16 -12.81 -6.36 1.66
C MET A 16 -14.07 -7.10 2.12
N ASP A 17 -15.23 -6.82 1.53
CA ASP A 17 -16.48 -7.54 1.82
C ASP A 17 -16.40 -9.02 1.44
N TYR A 18 -15.73 -9.35 0.33
CA TYR A 18 -15.46 -10.73 -0.07
C TYR A 18 -14.67 -11.48 1.00
N ILE A 19 -13.58 -10.90 1.53
CA ILE A 19 -12.79 -11.52 2.60
C ILE A 19 -13.61 -11.63 3.88
N ALA A 20 -14.32 -10.58 4.29
CA ALA A 20 -15.11 -10.53 5.52
C ALA A 20 -16.21 -11.60 5.55
N SER A 21 -16.82 -11.91 4.41
CA SER A 21 -17.96 -12.83 4.30
C SER A 21 -17.57 -14.29 4.01
N SER A 22 -16.34 -14.55 3.57
CA SER A 22 -15.90 -15.90 3.17
C SER A 22 -15.44 -16.74 4.36
N ASP A 23 -15.77 -18.02 4.36
CA ASP A 23 -15.31 -18.99 5.37
C ASP A 23 -13.86 -19.46 5.14
N ASN A 24 -13.24 -19.05 4.04
CA ASN A 24 -11.86 -19.43 3.71
C ASN A 24 -10.81 -18.63 4.50
N PHE A 25 -11.20 -17.60 5.24
CA PHE A 25 -10.29 -16.71 5.95
C PHE A 25 -10.42 -16.85 7.46
N SER A 26 -9.31 -16.59 8.17
CA SER A 26 -9.26 -16.62 9.62
C SER A 26 -10.17 -15.54 10.25
N ALA A 27 -10.50 -15.70 11.53
CA ALA A 27 -11.28 -14.69 12.26
C ALA A 27 -10.56 -13.33 12.29
N GLN A 28 -9.23 -13.29 12.38
CA GLN A 28 -8.44 -12.06 12.32
C GLN A 28 -8.58 -11.39 10.95
N GLN A 29 -8.34 -12.11 9.85
CA GLN A 29 -8.47 -11.59 8.49
C GLN A 29 -9.88 -11.06 8.21
N LYS A 30 -10.92 -11.81 8.61
CA LYS A 30 -12.33 -11.38 8.47
C LYS A 30 -12.61 -10.12 9.30
N GLY A 31 -12.10 -10.04 10.53
CA GLY A 31 -12.24 -8.88 11.39
C GLY A 31 -11.54 -7.64 10.82
N ASN A 32 -10.29 -7.79 10.34
CA ASN A 32 -9.54 -6.70 9.72
C ASN A 32 -10.19 -6.26 8.40
N ALA A 33 -10.69 -7.20 7.58
CA ALA A 33 -11.44 -6.89 6.37
C ALA A 33 -12.73 -6.12 6.65
N THR A 34 -13.49 -6.50 7.69
CA THR A 34 -14.69 -5.78 8.10
C THR A 34 -14.39 -4.34 8.51
N GLN A 35 -13.29 -4.12 9.26
CA GLN A 35 -12.87 -2.79 9.64
C GLN A 35 -12.37 -1.98 8.43
N ALA A 36 -11.59 -2.59 7.54
CA ALA A 36 -11.14 -1.97 6.31
C ALA A 36 -12.33 -1.54 5.41
N ALA A 37 -13.34 -2.39 5.26
CA ALA A 37 -14.57 -2.07 4.53
C ALA A 37 -15.30 -0.86 5.15
N ALA A 38 -15.43 -0.84 6.49
CA ALA A 38 -16.08 0.25 7.20
C ALA A 38 -15.28 1.58 7.14
N MET A 39 -13.95 1.53 6.99
CA MET A 39 -13.14 2.72 6.68
C MET A 39 -13.42 3.21 5.26
N LEU A 40 -13.41 2.30 4.29
CA LEU A 40 -13.59 2.62 2.87
C LEU A 40 -14.98 3.20 2.56
N ASP A 41 -16.02 2.81 3.28
CA ASP A 41 -17.37 3.36 3.12
C ASP A 41 -17.64 4.60 4.00
N GLY A 42 -16.71 4.95 4.89
CA GLY A 42 -16.80 6.08 5.81
C GLY A 42 -17.69 5.84 7.01
N SER A 43 -17.98 4.59 7.37
CA SER A 43 -18.77 4.23 8.56
C SER A 43 -17.96 4.35 9.85
N ILE A 44 -16.63 4.18 9.77
CA ILE A 44 -15.70 4.41 10.88
C ILE A 44 -14.57 5.33 10.44
N GLU A 45 -13.96 6.04 11.39
CA GLU A 45 -12.78 6.89 11.18
C GLU A 45 -12.92 7.90 10.03
N LYS A 46 -14.16 8.27 9.71
CA LYS A 46 -14.46 9.21 8.64
C LYS A 46 -13.90 10.59 8.98
N THR A 47 -12.92 11.00 8.19
CA THR A 47 -12.32 12.33 8.28
C THR A 47 -13.24 13.41 7.70
N ASN A 48 -12.98 14.67 8.02
CA ASN A 48 -13.74 15.81 7.48
C ASN A 48 -13.55 16.02 5.97
N TRP A 49 -12.48 15.52 5.39
CA TRP A 49 -12.15 15.63 3.97
C TRP A 49 -12.67 14.47 3.10
N TYR A 50 -13.22 13.41 3.73
CA TYR A 50 -13.60 12.16 3.05
C TYR A 50 -14.55 12.40 1.86
N ASP A 51 -15.65 13.11 2.06
CA ASP A 51 -16.67 13.33 1.03
C ASP A 51 -16.16 14.21 -0.13
N ASP A 52 -15.13 15.04 0.11
CA ASP A 52 -14.55 15.92 -0.90
C ASP A 52 -13.62 15.18 -1.85
N TYR A 53 -12.84 14.21 -1.35
CA TYR A 53 -11.75 13.60 -2.11
C TYR A 53 -11.93 12.11 -2.40
N VAL A 54 -12.78 11.38 -1.65
CA VAL A 54 -13.02 9.96 -1.89
C VAL A 54 -14.17 9.78 -2.89
N ASP A 55 -13.88 9.06 -3.96
CA ASP A 55 -14.88 8.63 -4.93
C ASP A 55 -15.18 7.14 -4.70
N ARG A 56 -16.37 6.86 -4.16
CA ARG A 56 -16.80 5.49 -3.85
C ARG A 56 -17.20 4.67 -5.09
N ASP A 57 -17.44 5.31 -6.23
CA ASP A 57 -17.56 4.60 -7.50
C ASP A 57 -16.16 4.30 -8.03
N ALA A 58 -15.69 3.08 -7.76
CA ALA A 58 -14.35 2.64 -8.11
C ALA A 58 -14.18 2.27 -9.60
N SER A 59 -15.14 2.56 -10.46
CA SER A 59 -15.09 2.20 -11.89
C SER A 59 -14.04 2.98 -12.69
N ARG A 60 -13.58 4.12 -12.19
CA ARG A 60 -12.51 4.88 -12.81
C ARG A 60 -11.16 4.22 -12.53
N GLU A 61 -10.45 3.78 -13.57
CA GLU A 61 -9.18 3.02 -13.46
C GLU A 61 -8.11 3.70 -12.59
N THR A 62 -8.07 5.03 -12.57
CA THR A 62 -7.12 5.78 -11.73
C THR A 62 -7.62 6.05 -10.32
N ASN A 63 -8.85 5.67 -9.97
CA ASN A 63 -9.38 5.80 -8.62
C ASN A 63 -8.59 4.90 -7.66
N PRO A 64 -8.06 5.40 -6.52
CA PRO A 64 -7.31 4.60 -5.56
C PRO A 64 -8.06 3.36 -5.03
N LEU A 65 -9.39 3.39 -5.09
CA LEU A 65 -10.26 2.28 -4.69
C LEU A 65 -10.55 1.30 -5.83
N SER A 66 -10.06 1.54 -7.05
CA SER A 66 -10.35 0.67 -8.19
C SER A 66 -9.60 -0.66 -8.14
N LEU A 67 -10.15 -1.67 -8.82
CA LEU A 67 -9.49 -2.97 -8.99
C LEU A 67 -8.14 -2.84 -9.71
N GLU A 68 -8.05 -1.89 -10.63
CA GLU A 68 -6.80 -1.62 -11.36
C GLU A 68 -5.74 -1.06 -10.42
N GLN A 69 -6.06 -0.09 -9.57
CA GLN A 69 -5.08 0.45 -8.62
C GLN A 69 -4.74 -0.55 -7.52
N MET A 70 -5.65 -1.42 -7.13
CA MET A 70 -5.34 -2.53 -6.23
C MET A 70 -4.29 -3.48 -6.86
N ARG A 71 -4.38 -3.79 -8.16
CA ARG A 71 -3.34 -4.54 -8.89
C ARG A 71 -2.02 -3.76 -9.01
N ASN A 72 -2.10 -2.47 -9.32
CA ASN A 72 -0.91 -1.63 -9.42
C ASN A 72 -0.14 -1.58 -8.10
N ALA A 73 -0.82 -1.54 -6.96
CA ALA A 73 -0.20 -1.58 -5.64
C ALA A 73 0.67 -2.83 -5.42
N LEU A 74 0.29 -3.98 -6.00
CA LEU A 74 1.06 -5.22 -5.88
C LEU A 74 2.48 -5.12 -6.45
N THR A 75 2.70 -4.24 -7.42
CA THR A 75 4.01 -4.09 -8.08
C THR A 75 5.08 -3.56 -7.14
N TYR A 76 4.69 -2.85 -6.08
CA TYR A 76 5.61 -2.27 -5.10
C TYR A 76 5.99 -3.22 -3.96
N MET A 77 5.14 -4.22 -3.68
CA MET A 77 5.23 -5.02 -2.46
C MET A 77 6.49 -5.92 -2.41
N ASP A 78 6.84 -6.55 -3.53
CA ASP A 78 8.05 -7.38 -3.59
C ASP A 78 9.32 -6.52 -3.43
N THR A 79 9.34 -5.34 -4.04
CA THR A 79 10.48 -4.42 -3.94
C THR A 79 10.66 -3.94 -2.51
N GLN A 80 9.57 -3.59 -1.83
CA GLN A 80 9.59 -3.23 -0.41
C GLN A 80 10.26 -4.33 0.44
N ASN A 81 9.84 -5.58 0.28
CA ASN A 81 10.39 -6.69 1.03
C ASN A 81 11.82 -7.07 0.59
N ASN A 82 12.17 -6.92 -0.69
CA ASN A 82 13.53 -7.12 -1.16
C ASN A 82 14.50 -6.10 -0.57
N ILE A 83 14.10 -4.83 -0.46
CA ILE A 83 14.88 -3.80 0.23
C ILE A 83 15.11 -4.19 1.70
N ARG A 84 14.06 -4.61 2.40
CA ARG A 84 14.16 -5.01 3.81
C ARG A 84 15.11 -6.18 3.99
N LYS A 85 14.99 -7.24 3.20
CA LYS A 85 15.92 -8.38 3.22
C LYS A 85 17.37 -7.96 3.00
N ALA A 86 17.61 -7.07 2.05
CA ALA A 86 18.95 -6.56 1.76
C ALA A 86 19.55 -5.74 2.92
N ASN A 87 18.70 -5.20 3.80
CA ASN A 87 19.10 -4.53 5.04
C ASN A 87 19.03 -5.46 6.27
N GLY A 88 18.88 -6.78 6.09
CA GLY A 88 18.82 -7.75 7.19
C GLY A 88 17.52 -7.70 8.01
N GLN A 89 16.47 -7.04 7.49
CA GLN A 89 15.18 -6.93 8.15
C GLN A 89 14.21 -8.03 7.69
N SER A 90 13.26 -8.37 8.54
CA SER A 90 12.18 -9.29 8.22
C SER A 90 11.26 -8.71 7.14
N GLU A 91 10.70 -9.59 6.31
CA GLU A 91 9.63 -9.22 5.39
C GLU A 91 8.39 -8.72 6.16
N LEU A 92 7.71 -7.74 5.59
CA LEU A 92 6.42 -7.28 6.09
C LEU A 92 5.30 -8.14 5.51
N SER A 93 4.28 -8.37 6.32
CA SER A 93 2.99 -8.88 5.86
C SER A 93 2.13 -7.76 5.29
N VAL A 94 1.14 -8.11 4.46
CA VAL A 94 0.13 -7.15 4.02
C VAL A 94 -0.96 -7.04 5.08
N SER A 95 -1.35 -5.81 5.41
CA SER A 95 -2.47 -5.47 6.27
C SER A 95 -3.66 -4.97 5.45
N LEU A 96 -4.82 -5.56 5.64
CA LEU A 96 -6.06 -5.11 4.98
C LEU A 96 -6.46 -3.70 5.41
N ARG A 97 -6.24 -3.36 6.68
CA ARG A 97 -6.52 -2.00 7.18
C ARG A 97 -5.54 -0.98 6.59
N MET A 98 -4.25 -1.31 6.52
CA MET A 98 -3.26 -0.43 5.88
C MET A 98 -3.54 -0.27 4.37
N MET A 99 -4.02 -1.32 3.69
CA MET A 99 -4.48 -1.20 2.30
C MET A 99 -5.63 -0.19 2.15
N ALA A 100 -6.60 -0.23 3.06
CA ALA A 100 -7.71 0.71 3.07
C ALA A 100 -7.25 2.14 3.39
N ALA A 101 -6.39 2.31 4.40
CA ALA A 101 -5.82 3.59 4.78
C ALA A 101 -5.02 4.19 3.63
N ALA A 102 -4.09 3.44 3.05
CA ALA A 102 -3.26 3.89 1.95
C ALA A 102 -4.09 4.32 0.72
N ALA A 103 -5.18 3.62 0.40
CA ALA A 103 -6.09 4.02 -0.68
C ALA A 103 -6.84 5.33 -0.37
N LEU A 104 -7.31 5.52 0.87
CA LEU A 104 -7.94 6.75 1.32
C LEU A 104 -6.94 7.91 1.38
N ASN A 105 -5.74 7.68 1.95
CA ASN A 105 -4.63 8.65 1.97
C ASN A 105 -4.24 9.06 0.55
N THR A 106 -4.17 8.12 -0.39
CA THR A 106 -3.95 8.41 -1.81
C THR A 106 -5.03 9.33 -2.39
N SER A 107 -6.30 9.11 -2.04
CA SER A 107 -7.41 9.97 -2.51
C SER A 107 -7.25 11.42 -2.03
N TYR A 108 -6.81 11.63 -0.79
CA TYR A 108 -6.54 12.95 -0.24
C TYR A 108 -5.24 13.55 -0.82
N SER A 109 -4.13 12.84 -0.68
CA SER A 109 -2.79 13.37 -0.97
C SER A 109 -2.58 13.67 -2.45
N SER A 110 -3.29 12.98 -3.36
CA SER A 110 -3.26 13.30 -4.80
C SER A 110 -3.87 14.69 -5.12
N ASN A 111 -4.68 15.25 -4.23
CA ASN A 111 -5.24 16.59 -4.34
C ASN A 111 -4.44 17.63 -3.56
N MET A 112 -3.98 17.28 -2.36
CA MET A 112 -3.45 18.22 -1.38
C MET A 112 -1.92 18.24 -1.30
N TRP A 113 -1.24 17.20 -1.78
CA TRP A 113 0.22 17.04 -1.72
C TRP A 113 0.79 17.08 -0.29
N GLU A 114 0.03 16.55 0.63
CA GLU A 114 0.41 16.43 2.04
C GLU A 114 -0.16 15.15 2.63
N HIS A 115 0.34 14.74 3.80
CA HIS A 115 -0.19 13.64 4.58
C HIS A 115 -1.60 13.94 5.09
N SER A 116 -2.51 12.97 5.00
CA SER A 116 -3.92 13.17 5.33
C SER A 116 -4.21 13.19 6.83
N GLY A 117 -3.32 12.59 7.62
CA GLY A 117 -3.53 12.34 9.04
C GLY A 117 -4.49 11.18 9.35
N LEU A 118 -4.97 10.43 8.35
CA LEU A 118 -5.72 9.22 8.60
C LEU A 118 -4.74 8.10 9.01
N GLY A 119 -5.13 7.32 10.00
CA GLY A 119 -4.31 6.20 10.45
C GLY A 119 -3.49 6.47 11.70
N VAL A 120 -3.43 7.70 12.19
CA VAL A 120 -2.59 8.16 13.33
C VAL A 120 -2.67 7.27 14.60
N TYR A 121 -3.72 6.46 14.72
CA TYR A 121 -3.90 5.60 15.90
C TYR A 121 -3.41 4.16 15.71
N TRP A 122 -3.06 3.74 14.48
CA TRP A 122 -2.73 2.35 14.17
C TRP A 122 -1.77 2.15 13.00
N ASP A 123 -1.46 3.18 12.23
CA ASP A 123 -0.26 3.24 11.43
C ASP A 123 0.85 3.95 12.25
N ASN A 124 2.08 3.55 12.05
CA ASN A 124 3.22 4.14 12.75
C ASN A 124 4.03 5.02 11.81
N ALA A 125 3.82 4.89 10.52
CA ALA A 125 4.53 5.66 9.51
C ALA A 125 3.79 5.64 8.17
N GLU A 126 3.92 6.73 7.43
CA GLU A 126 3.42 6.86 6.06
C GLU A 126 4.54 7.40 5.16
N ASN A 127 4.75 6.76 4.01
CA ASN A 127 5.58 7.28 2.93
C ASN A 127 4.71 7.75 1.77
N LEU A 128 4.92 8.98 1.32
CA LEU A 128 4.20 9.58 0.21
C LEU A 128 5.14 9.86 -0.95
N ALA A 129 4.80 9.33 -2.13
CA ALA A 129 5.48 9.63 -3.38
C ALA A 129 4.50 10.18 -4.41
N GLY A 130 4.86 11.30 -5.03
CA GLY A 130 4.03 11.91 -6.07
C GLY A 130 4.75 11.98 -7.41
N GLY A 131 3.93 12.07 -8.48
CA GLY A 131 4.44 12.06 -9.85
C GLY A 131 4.34 10.66 -10.45
N GLY A 132 3.53 10.43 -11.40
CA GLY A 132 3.19 9.10 -11.77
C GLY A 132 3.91 8.57 -12.98
N GLY A 133 4.69 7.57 -12.79
CA GLY A 133 5.01 6.59 -13.82
C GLY A 133 4.63 5.21 -13.31
N ALA A 134 4.27 4.29 -14.19
CA ALA A 134 4.24 2.89 -13.82
C ALA A 134 5.63 2.52 -13.27
N TYR A 135 5.66 1.84 -12.13
CA TYR A 135 6.90 1.28 -11.61
C TYR A 135 7.45 0.27 -12.63
N THR A 136 8.64 0.53 -13.11
CA THR A 136 9.43 -0.47 -13.81
C THR A 136 10.52 -0.91 -12.85
N GLY A 137 10.23 -1.95 -12.05
CA GLY A 137 11.16 -2.46 -11.04
C GLY A 137 12.55 -2.73 -11.61
N GLY A 138 13.57 -2.40 -10.84
CA GLY A 138 14.93 -2.85 -11.12
C GLY A 138 15.16 -4.25 -10.52
N ASP A 139 16.02 -5.02 -11.13
CA ASP A 139 16.40 -6.35 -10.65
C ASP A 139 17.34 -6.28 -9.43
N THR A 140 17.91 -5.10 -9.17
CA THR A 140 18.85 -4.87 -8.05
C THR A 140 18.47 -3.62 -7.27
N ILE A 141 18.98 -3.51 -6.03
CA ILE A 141 18.76 -2.32 -5.18
C ILE A 141 19.30 -1.04 -5.81
N GLU A 142 20.39 -1.15 -6.56
CA GLU A 142 21.01 0.00 -7.23
C GLU A 142 20.19 0.52 -8.40
N THR A 143 19.32 -0.32 -8.97
CA THR A 143 18.49 -0.01 -10.14
C THR A 143 17.01 0.13 -9.83
N LEU A 144 16.66 0.34 -8.56
CA LEU A 144 15.27 0.57 -8.15
C LEU A 144 14.68 1.76 -8.91
N GLY A 145 13.49 1.53 -9.49
CA GLY A 145 12.71 2.55 -10.16
C GLY A 145 11.91 3.42 -9.18
N TRP A 146 11.08 4.28 -9.76
CA TRP A 146 10.13 5.08 -8.98
C TRP A 146 9.16 4.19 -8.18
N PRO A 147 8.79 4.50 -6.93
CA PRO A 147 9.22 5.67 -6.15
C PRO A 147 10.51 5.45 -5.34
N TYR A 148 11.06 4.25 -5.35
CA TYR A 148 12.14 3.86 -4.44
C TYR A 148 13.47 4.55 -4.72
N THR A 149 13.68 5.07 -5.94
CA THR A 149 14.86 5.91 -6.22
C THR A 149 14.89 7.14 -5.29
N GLY A 150 13.75 7.79 -5.06
CA GLY A 150 13.63 8.90 -4.10
C GLY A 150 13.57 8.40 -2.66
N LEU A 151 12.53 7.62 -2.35
CA LEU A 151 12.21 7.20 -0.97
C LEU A 151 13.29 6.34 -0.30
N TYR A 152 14.09 5.61 -1.07
CA TYR A 152 15.11 4.73 -0.51
C TYR A 152 16.52 5.11 -0.95
N THR A 153 16.81 5.14 -2.27
CA THR A 153 18.21 5.24 -2.75
C THR A 153 18.82 6.59 -2.42
N GLN A 154 18.11 7.69 -2.66
CA GLN A 154 18.60 9.04 -2.40
C GLN A 154 18.68 9.32 -0.89
N GLU A 155 17.66 8.97 -0.14
CA GLU A 155 17.65 9.20 1.31
C GLU A 155 18.67 8.31 2.04
N LYS A 156 18.95 7.10 1.56
CA LYS A 156 20.04 6.29 2.09
C LYS A 156 21.38 6.98 1.93
N VAL A 157 21.65 7.59 0.78
CA VAL A 157 22.89 8.35 0.57
C VAL A 157 22.97 9.55 1.53
N GLU A 158 21.87 10.21 1.78
CA GLU A 158 21.81 11.31 2.76
C GLU A 158 22.05 10.80 4.18
N PHE A 159 21.42 9.69 4.57
CA PHE A 159 21.63 9.05 5.86
C PHE A 159 23.12 8.71 6.11
N GLU A 160 23.84 8.20 5.12
CA GLU A 160 25.29 7.92 5.24
C GLU A 160 26.11 9.18 5.53
N LYS A 161 25.71 10.35 5.05
CA LYS A 161 26.37 11.63 5.40
C LYS A 161 26.09 11.99 6.86
N TYR A 162 24.89 11.74 7.34
CA TYR A 162 24.55 11.94 8.74
C TYR A 162 25.30 10.98 9.67
N VAL A 163 25.51 9.73 9.25
CA VAL A 163 26.39 8.80 10.01
C VAL A 163 27.82 9.35 10.13
N GLN A 164 28.36 9.97 9.07
CA GLN A 164 29.66 10.63 9.14
C GLN A 164 29.68 11.81 10.10
N LYS A 165 28.53 12.51 10.24
CA LYS A 165 28.40 13.67 11.14
C LYS A 165 28.22 13.26 12.61
N TYR A 166 27.33 12.29 12.87
CA TYR A 166 26.90 11.90 14.21
C TYR A 166 27.59 10.66 14.77
N GLY A 167 28.24 9.86 13.90
CA GLY A 167 29.04 8.71 14.31
C GLY A 167 28.22 7.46 14.63
N ASN A 168 28.80 6.62 15.50
CA ASN A 168 28.29 5.27 15.75
C ASN A 168 26.92 5.23 16.39
N ASP A 169 26.55 6.21 17.20
CA ASP A 169 25.25 6.19 17.86
C ASP A 169 24.10 6.21 16.84
N LEU A 170 24.20 7.05 15.80
CA LEU A 170 23.21 7.04 14.71
C LEU A 170 23.25 5.72 13.93
N GLU A 171 24.42 5.17 13.65
CA GLU A 171 24.58 3.89 12.95
C GLU A 171 23.97 2.73 13.73
N ASP A 172 24.22 2.67 15.05
CA ASP A 172 23.71 1.60 15.92
C ASP A 172 22.18 1.61 16.03
N HIS A 173 21.54 2.77 15.79
CA HIS A 173 20.08 2.94 15.76
C HIS A 173 19.48 3.05 14.35
N ARG A 174 20.23 2.75 13.30
CA ARG A 174 19.81 2.83 11.89
C ARG A 174 18.42 2.24 11.62
N TYR A 175 18.06 1.18 12.29
CA TYR A 175 16.81 0.42 12.09
C TYR A 175 15.74 0.71 13.14
N ASP A 176 15.86 1.81 13.86
CA ASP A 176 14.91 2.28 14.86
C ASP A 176 14.46 3.70 14.50
N ALA A 177 13.47 3.79 13.61
CA ALA A 177 12.95 5.05 13.10
C ALA A 177 12.42 5.94 14.24
N TRP A 178 11.82 5.32 15.28
CA TRP A 178 11.33 6.06 16.44
C TRP A 178 12.46 6.69 17.24
N TYR A 179 13.52 5.92 17.55
CA TYR A 179 14.69 6.47 18.26
C TYR A 179 15.28 7.66 17.50
N ILE A 180 15.47 7.51 16.18
CA ILE A 180 16.03 8.56 15.34
C ILE A 180 15.13 9.81 15.36
N SER A 181 13.83 9.66 15.30
CA SER A 181 12.89 10.79 15.35
C SER A 181 12.95 11.57 16.66
N GLN A 182 13.32 10.91 17.76
CA GLN A 182 13.41 11.54 19.08
C GLN A 182 14.78 12.21 19.35
N HIS A 183 15.84 11.76 18.67
CA HIS A 183 17.21 12.17 18.98
C HIS A 183 17.92 12.93 17.85
N TYR A 184 17.44 12.75 16.60
CA TYR A 184 18.04 13.28 15.37
C TYR A 184 16.98 13.84 14.42
N GLU A 185 16.36 14.97 14.80
CA GLU A 185 15.25 15.59 14.06
C GLU A 185 15.61 15.89 12.59
N ASP A 186 16.81 16.36 12.32
CA ASP A 186 17.30 16.65 10.97
C ASP A 186 17.40 15.36 10.11
N VAL A 187 17.88 14.27 10.71
CA VAL A 187 17.93 12.96 10.03
C VAL A 187 16.53 12.43 9.75
N SER A 188 15.63 12.52 10.74
CA SER A 188 14.25 12.09 10.58
C SER A 188 13.53 12.88 9.48
N ASN A 189 13.76 14.19 9.39
CA ASN A 189 13.14 15.04 8.37
C ASN A 189 13.68 14.76 6.97
N ASP A 190 15.00 14.50 6.82
CA ASP A 190 15.65 14.35 5.51
C ASP A 190 15.67 12.90 5.01
N CYS A 191 15.50 11.91 5.90
CA CYS A 191 15.63 10.49 5.60
C CYS A 191 14.42 9.66 6.08
N GLY A 192 13.28 10.29 6.37
CA GLY A 192 12.13 9.65 6.99
C GLY A 192 11.57 8.48 6.19
N HIS A 193 11.51 8.60 4.88
CA HIS A 193 11.01 7.52 4.04
C HIS A 193 11.94 6.30 4.06
N TYR A 194 13.26 6.52 3.96
CA TYR A 194 14.25 5.46 4.09
C TYR A 194 14.14 4.74 5.44
N LEU A 195 14.04 5.50 6.53
CA LEU A 195 13.91 4.96 7.87
C LEU A 195 12.65 4.10 8.03
N ASN A 196 11.50 4.58 7.56
CA ASN A 196 10.25 3.83 7.60
C ASN A 196 10.33 2.51 6.81
N ILE A 197 11.00 2.50 5.65
CA ILE A 197 11.17 1.30 4.82
C ILE A 197 11.96 0.21 5.56
N ILE A 198 12.99 0.60 6.32
CA ILE A 198 13.91 -0.34 6.96
C ILE A 198 13.66 -0.54 8.46
N ASP A 199 12.65 0.10 9.04
CA ASP A 199 12.36 0.02 10.47
C ASP A 199 12.20 -1.42 10.96
N SER A 200 12.98 -1.80 11.96
CA SER A 200 12.95 -3.15 12.56
C SER A 200 11.65 -3.44 13.33
N ASN A 201 10.90 -2.42 13.72
CA ASN A 201 9.64 -2.54 14.45
C ASN A 201 8.46 -2.83 13.54
N ALA A 202 8.50 -2.41 12.28
CA ALA A 202 7.41 -2.62 11.34
C ALA A 202 7.09 -4.12 11.13
N ARG A 203 5.81 -4.48 11.11
CA ARG A 203 5.27 -5.84 10.97
C ARG A 203 4.43 -6.01 9.73
N ALA A 204 3.67 -4.99 9.38
CA ALA A 204 2.75 -5.04 8.26
C ALA A 204 2.72 -3.72 7.50
N PHE A 205 2.22 -3.74 6.28
CA PHE A 205 2.06 -2.54 5.46
C PHE A 205 0.87 -2.66 4.51
N GLY A 206 0.47 -1.52 3.96
CA GLY A 206 -0.45 -1.42 2.84
C GLY A 206 0.07 -0.44 1.81
N VAL A 207 -0.41 -0.57 0.59
CA VAL A 207 -0.03 0.31 -0.52
C VAL A 207 -1.29 0.81 -1.21
N GLY A 208 -1.40 2.12 -1.35
CA GLY A 208 -2.40 2.79 -2.18
C GLY A 208 -1.73 3.52 -3.33
N THR A 209 -2.31 3.48 -4.51
CA THR A 209 -1.82 4.24 -5.67
C THR A 209 -3.00 4.75 -6.48
N GLY A 210 -2.81 5.83 -7.20
CA GLY A 210 -3.87 6.41 -8.02
C GLY A 210 -4.03 7.91 -7.88
N SER A 211 -5.20 8.38 -8.29
CA SER A 211 -5.61 9.79 -8.17
C SER A 211 -7.03 9.87 -7.62
N GLY A 212 -7.24 10.68 -6.59
CA GLY A 212 -8.54 10.92 -5.99
C GLY A 212 -9.50 11.67 -6.89
N LYS A 213 -10.65 12.00 -6.36
CA LYS A 213 -11.70 12.77 -7.02
C LYS A 213 -11.16 14.15 -7.39
N SER A 214 -11.20 14.49 -8.65
CA SER A 214 -10.68 15.78 -9.18
C SER A 214 -9.16 15.95 -9.18
N ALA A 215 -8.37 14.99 -8.72
CA ALA A 215 -6.92 15.08 -8.74
C ALA A 215 -6.35 15.00 -10.16
N ARG A 216 -5.25 15.73 -10.41
CA ARG A 216 -4.55 15.75 -11.69
C ARG A 216 -3.28 14.91 -11.71
N SER A 217 -2.82 14.49 -10.54
CA SER A 217 -1.57 13.75 -10.37
C SER A 217 -1.86 12.42 -9.69
N MET A 218 -1.09 11.40 -10.07
CA MET A 218 -1.06 10.15 -9.33
C MET A 218 -0.08 10.25 -8.16
N VAL A 219 -0.43 9.62 -7.06
CA VAL A 219 0.47 9.42 -5.92
C VAL A 219 0.48 7.95 -5.53
N THR A 220 1.50 7.56 -4.80
CA THR A 220 1.60 6.26 -4.13
C THR A 220 1.90 6.48 -2.67
N ILE A 221 1.13 5.83 -1.82
CA ILE A 221 1.24 5.85 -0.37
C ILE A 221 1.61 4.46 0.12
N PHE A 222 2.51 4.41 1.10
CA PHE A 222 2.83 3.21 1.87
C PHE A 222 2.53 3.53 3.33
N ASP A 223 1.57 2.81 3.91
CA ASP A 223 1.25 2.88 5.34
C ASP A 223 1.83 1.66 6.04
N PHE A 224 2.50 1.87 7.18
CA PHE A 224 3.19 0.83 7.93
C PHE A 224 2.58 0.67 9.32
N SER A 225 2.62 -0.55 9.85
CA SER A 225 2.15 -0.87 11.19
C SER A 225 3.12 -1.79 11.93
N ASP A 226 3.32 -1.52 13.23
CA ASP A 226 4.14 -2.32 14.14
C ASP A 226 3.35 -3.44 14.82
N TYR A 227 2.05 -3.56 14.54
CA TYR A 227 1.18 -4.51 15.22
C TYR A 227 1.09 -5.84 14.48
N ASP A 228 1.44 -6.95 15.15
CA ASP A 228 1.26 -8.30 14.62
C ASP A 228 -0.21 -8.61 14.26
N SER A 229 -1.16 -8.00 14.97
CA SER A 229 -2.59 -8.14 14.67
C SER A 229 -3.01 -7.52 13.33
N GLN A 230 -2.14 -6.76 12.68
CA GLN A 230 -2.32 -6.20 11.34
C GLN A 230 -1.63 -7.04 10.24
N ALA A 231 -0.91 -8.09 10.59
CA ALA A 231 -0.26 -8.99 9.64
C ALA A 231 -1.27 -10.04 9.12
N ASP A 232 -1.98 -9.73 8.03
CA ASP A 232 -3.07 -10.56 7.52
C ASP A 232 -2.61 -11.61 6.51
N PHE A 233 -1.70 -11.25 5.60
CA PHE A 233 -1.23 -12.11 4.52
C PHE A 233 0.27 -11.94 4.26
N SER A 234 0.92 -13.01 3.80
CA SER A 234 2.18 -12.82 3.09
C SER A 234 1.95 -12.03 1.79
N VAL A 235 2.98 -11.34 1.29
CA VAL A 235 2.87 -10.64 0.00
C VAL A 235 2.49 -11.60 -1.13
N ALA A 236 3.05 -12.81 -1.14
CA ALA A 236 2.75 -13.82 -2.17
C ALA A 236 1.28 -14.26 -2.13
N ASP A 237 0.75 -14.57 -0.94
CA ASP A 237 -0.65 -14.98 -0.78
C ASP A 237 -1.60 -13.82 -1.13
N PHE A 238 -1.28 -12.61 -0.71
CA PHE A 238 -2.08 -11.44 -1.04
C PHE A 238 -2.13 -11.16 -2.55
N LYS A 239 -1.00 -11.26 -3.23
CA LYS A 239 -0.94 -11.11 -4.71
C LYS A 239 -1.79 -12.16 -5.41
N ALA A 240 -1.70 -13.42 -4.99
CA ALA A 240 -2.53 -14.50 -5.54
C ALA A 240 -4.03 -14.24 -5.31
N LEU A 241 -4.39 -13.79 -4.09
CA LEU A 241 -5.77 -13.49 -3.72
C LEU A 241 -6.34 -12.33 -4.54
N VAL A 242 -5.62 -11.19 -4.64
CA VAL A 242 -6.05 -10.02 -5.41
C VAL A 242 -6.22 -10.37 -6.89
N ASN A 243 -5.24 -11.05 -7.49
CA ASN A 243 -5.34 -11.43 -8.90
C ASN A 243 -6.52 -12.37 -9.15
N GLY A 244 -6.71 -13.38 -8.29
CA GLY A 244 -7.85 -14.29 -8.39
C GLY A 244 -9.19 -13.59 -8.26
N TYR A 245 -9.33 -12.65 -7.32
CA TYR A 245 -10.55 -11.86 -7.15
C TYR A 245 -10.83 -10.99 -8.38
N VAL A 246 -9.85 -10.19 -8.82
CA VAL A 246 -10.01 -9.28 -9.96
C VAL A 246 -10.32 -10.06 -11.24
N ASP A 247 -9.65 -11.18 -11.47
CA ASP A 247 -9.94 -12.05 -12.62
C ASP A 247 -11.37 -12.61 -12.53
N SER A 248 -11.85 -12.97 -11.35
CA SER A 248 -13.23 -13.43 -11.18
C SER A 248 -14.26 -12.34 -11.52
N VAL A 249 -13.99 -11.09 -11.18
CA VAL A 249 -14.88 -9.94 -11.49
C VAL A 249 -14.93 -9.67 -12.98
N TYR A 250 -13.79 -9.64 -13.66
CA TYR A 250 -13.74 -9.39 -15.11
C TYR A 250 -14.23 -10.57 -15.95
N HIS A 251 -14.32 -11.77 -15.37
CA HIS A 251 -14.74 -12.99 -16.08
C HIS A 251 -16.06 -13.59 -15.54
N ALA A 252 -16.67 -12.99 -14.53
CA ALA A 252 -17.84 -13.52 -13.82
C ALA A 252 -19.05 -13.80 -14.72
N GLY A 253 -19.19 -13.09 -15.84
CA GLY A 253 -20.32 -13.21 -16.73
C GLY A 253 -20.08 -14.03 -18.00
N GLY A 254 -18.93 -14.67 -18.17
CA GLY A 254 -18.66 -15.52 -19.33
C GLY A 254 -19.34 -16.88 -19.23
N THR A 255 -19.88 -17.40 -20.36
CA THR A 255 -20.27 -18.79 -20.46
C THR A 255 -19.07 -19.70 -20.20
N ALA A 256 -19.30 -20.98 -19.83
CA ALA A 256 -18.22 -21.95 -19.62
C ALA A 256 -17.27 -22.03 -20.84
N ALA A 257 -17.82 -21.91 -22.07
CA ALA A 257 -17.03 -21.89 -23.31
C ALA A 257 -16.14 -20.65 -23.44
N GLN A 258 -16.61 -19.46 -22.99
CA GLN A 258 -15.83 -18.22 -23.01
C GLN A 258 -14.73 -18.21 -21.95
N LYS A 259 -14.98 -18.82 -20.79
CA LYS A 259 -13.97 -19.03 -19.74
C LYS A 259 -12.87 -19.97 -20.20
N GLU A 260 -13.21 -21.04 -20.88
CA GLU A 260 -12.25 -22.00 -21.45
C GLU A 260 -11.41 -21.38 -22.58
N GLN A 261 -12.04 -20.57 -23.45
CA GLN A 261 -11.36 -19.88 -24.53
C GLN A 261 -10.35 -18.82 -24.01
N LEU A 262 -10.69 -18.15 -22.91
CA LEU A 262 -9.78 -17.21 -22.25
C LEU A 262 -8.59 -17.92 -21.62
N LYS A 263 -8.82 -19.07 -20.96
CA LYS A 263 -7.77 -19.89 -20.38
C LYS A 263 -6.76 -20.36 -21.44
N GLN A 264 -7.24 -20.73 -22.63
CA GLN A 264 -6.38 -21.12 -23.77
C GLN A 264 -5.58 -19.96 -24.39
N LEU A 265 -5.95 -18.71 -24.12
CA LEU A 265 -5.23 -17.51 -24.59
C LEU A 265 -4.21 -17.02 -23.55
N GLN A 266 -4.27 -17.54 -22.31
CA GLN A 266 -3.37 -17.19 -21.21
C GLN A 266 -2.24 -18.23 -21.01
N ASP A 267 -2.38 -19.43 -21.59
CA ASP A 267 -1.37 -20.48 -21.71
C ASP A 267 -0.51 -20.25 -22.99
#